data_ca33f83965b7e1eae0a4fbe1cdb7e607
#
_entry.id   ca33f83965b7e1eae0a4fbe1cdb7e607
#
_cell.length_a   1.000
_cell.length_b   1.000
_cell.length_c   1.000
_cell.angle_alpha   90.00
_cell.angle_beta   90.00
_cell.angle_gamma   90.00
#
_symmetry.space_group_name_H-M   'P 1'
#
loop_
_entity.id
_entity.type
_entity.pdbx_description
1 polymer ?
#
loop_
_entity_poly.entity_id
_entity_poly.type
_entity_poly.pdbx_seq_one_letter_code
_entity_poly.pdbx_strand_id
1 'polypeptide(L)'
;MIILETERLVLREMEQGDFADLAEILQDPEVMYAYEHDFTDADIQAWLDRQRRRYARNGFGLWAVILKETDQMVGQAGLTMQPYQGGEVLEIGYLLKKRFWDRGYAREAAAACKRYAFDTMKKNKVCSIIKTDNLASIRVAESIGMKREAAFIA
;
A
#
# COMPACT_ATOMS: atom_id res chain seq x y z
N MET A 1 -4.16 7.51 14.45
CA MET A 1 -3.74 6.32 15.27
C MET A 1 -2.60 5.61 14.59
N ILE A 2 -1.50 5.44 15.31
CA ILE A 2 -0.32 4.73 14.80
C ILE A 2 -0.60 3.23 14.84
N ILE A 3 -0.33 2.55 13.72
CA ILE A 3 -0.54 1.11 13.58
C ILE A 3 0.76 0.36 13.84
N LEU A 4 1.87 0.82 13.24
CA LEU A 4 3.18 0.18 13.43
C LEU A 4 4.30 1.16 13.11
N GLU A 5 5.50 0.81 13.55
CA GLU A 5 6.70 1.59 13.32
C GLU A 5 7.82 0.70 12.81
N THR A 6 8.70 1.29 12.00
CA THR A 6 9.93 0.67 11.55
C THR A 6 11.12 1.57 11.92
N GLU A 7 12.31 1.25 11.46
CA GLU A 7 13.49 2.09 11.72
C GLU A 7 13.29 3.54 11.26
N ARG A 8 12.78 3.75 10.05
CA ARG A 8 12.64 5.08 9.44
C ARG A 8 11.20 5.57 9.33
N LEU A 9 10.20 4.70 9.49
CA LEU A 9 8.82 4.98 9.11
C LEU A 9 7.84 4.76 10.25
N VAL A 10 6.74 5.52 10.19
CA VAL A 10 5.54 5.27 10.98
C VAL A 10 4.40 5.02 10.00
N LEU A 11 3.62 3.98 10.22
CA LEU A 11 2.39 3.73 9.46
C LEU A 11 1.20 4.02 10.37
N ARG A 12 0.32 4.88 9.91
CA ARG A 12 -0.88 5.29 10.66
C ARG A 12 -2.10 5.32 9.75
N GLU A 13 -3.27 5.30 10.35
CA GLU A 13 -4.51 5.46 9.60
C GLU A 13 -4.52 6.82 8.90
N MET A 14 -5.06 6.85 7.68
CA MET A 14 -5.24 8.10 6.94
C MET A 14 -6.41 8.91 7.49
N GLU A 15 -6.29 10.23 7.38
CA GLU A 15 -7.29 11.20 7.82
C GLU A 15 -7.61 12.13 6.66
N GLN A 16 -8.67 12.95 6.82
CA GLN A 16 -9.03 13.93 5.78
C GLN A 16 -7.90 14.90 5.48
N GLY A 17 -7.07 15.23 6.47
CA GLY A 17 -5.90 16.09 6.29
C GLY A 17 -4.82 15.51 5.37
N ASP A 18 -4.91 14.22 5.03
CA ASP A 18 -3.97 13.55 4.13
C ASP A 18 -4.35 13.68 2.66
N PHE A 19 -5.46 14.37 2.34
CA PHE A 19 -5.98 14.46 0.97
C PHE A 19 -4.92 14.98 -0.02
N ALA A 20 -4.22 16.07 0.31
CA ALA A 20 -3.23 16.67 -0.58
C ALA A 20 -2.06 15.71 -0.86
N ASP A 21 -1.56 15.03 0.17
CA ASP A 21 -0.50 14.05 0.03
C ASP A 21 -0.95 12.85 -0.80
N LEU A 22 -2.16 12.38 -0.57
CA LEU A 22 -2.74 11.28 -1.33
C LEU A 22 -2.92 11.65 -2.80
N ALA A 23 -3.35 12.90 -3.07
CA ALA A 23 -3.48 13.42 -4.43
C ALA A 23 -2.14 13.45 -5.15
N GLU A 24 -1.06 13.80 -4.46
CA GLU A 24 0.29 13.79 -5.05
C GLU A 24 0.68 12.39 -5.55
N ILE A 25 0.22 11.34 -4.87
CA ILE A 25 0.45 9.96 -5.29
C ILE A 25 -0.47 9.59 -6.46
N LEU A 26 -1.77 9.73 -6.27
CA LEU A 26 -2.77 9.16 -7.18
C LEU A 26 -2.94 9.96 -8.47
N GLN A 27 -2.53 11.22 -8.49
CA GLN A 27 -2.59 12.07 -9.68
C GLN A 27 -1.25 12.17 -10.41
N ASP A 28 -0.23 11.45 -9.95
CA ASP A 28 1.06 11.38 -10.65
C ASP A 28 1.01 10.23 -11.68
N PRO A 29 1.05 10.52 -12.98
CA PRO A 29 0.97 9.48 -14.00
C PRO A 29 2.14 8.49 -13.97
N GLU A 30 3.30 8.90 -13.47
CA GLU A 30 4.44 7.99 -13.35
C GLU A 30 4.27 7.01 -12.19
N VAL A 31 3.61 7.42 -11.11
CA VAL A 31 3.26 6.52 -10.00
C VAL A 31 2.15 5.56 -10.44
N MET A 32 1.14 6.10 -11.14
CA MET A 32 -0.09 5.38 -11.44
C MET A 32 -0.11 4.75 -12.83
N TYR A 33 1.04 4.57 -13.49
CA TYR A 33 1.09 4.05 -14.85
C TYR A 33 0.46 2.66 -15.01
N ALA A 34 0.44 1.88 -13.95
CA ALA A 34 -0.18 0.55 -13.95
C ALA A 34 -1.71 0.61 -13.82
N TYR A 35 -2.27 1.77 -13.51
CA TYR A 35 -3.70 2.02 -13.44
C TYR A 35 -4.12 2.75 -14.71
N GLU A 36 -4.99 2.14 -15.50
CA GLU A 36 -5.46 2.69 -16.77
C GLU A 36 -6.59 3.71 -16.57
N HIS A 37 -6.35 4.73 -15.72
CA HIS A 37 -7.37 5.63 -15.24
C HIS A 37 -6.75 6.92 -14.68
N ASP A 38 -7.31 8.06 -15.05
CA ASP A 38 -6.92 9.35 -14.49
C ASP A 38 -7.75 9.60 -13.24
N PHE A 39 -7.08 9.99 -12.14
CA PHE A 39 -7.75 10.21 -10.87
C PHE A 39 -8.14 11.68 -10.70
N THR A 40 -9.45 11.93 -10.60
CA THR A 40 -9.99 13.26 -10.26
C THR A 40 -9.93 13.48 -8.75
N ASP A 41 -10.20 14.71 -8.29
CA ASP A 41 -10.28 14.99 -6.86
C ASP A 41 -11.39 14.17 -6.19
N ALA A 42 -12.51 13.94 -6.90
CA ALA A 42 -13.57 13.08 -6.40
C ALA A 42 -13.11 11.64 -6.22
N ASP A 43 -12.25 11.14 -7.13
CA ASP A 43 -11.67 9.80 -7.03
C ASP A 43 -10.71 9.70 -5.84
N ILE A 44 -9.94 10.76 -5.57
CA ILE A 44 -9.06 10.83 -4.40
C ILE A 44 -9.89 10.73 -3.11
N GLN A 45 -10.96 11.51 -3.03
CA GLN A 45 -11.83 11.50 -1.86
C GLN A 45 -12.47 10.12 -1.67
N ALA A 46 -12.90 9.48 -2.76
CA ALA A 46 -13.48 8.14 -2.72
C ALA A 46 -12.45 7.10 -2.25
N TRP A 47 -11.20 7.23 -2.68
CA TRP A 47 -10.10 6.37 -2.23
C TRP A 47 -9.88 6.51 -0.74
N LEU A 48 -9.77 7.75 -0.25
CA LEU A 48 -9.58 8.05 1.17
C LEU A 48 -10.74 7.50 2.01
N ASP A 49 -11.98 7.73 1.58
CA ASP A 49 -13.17 7.25 2.28
C ASP A 49 -13.20 5.71 2.34
N ARG A 50 -12.75 5.06 1.27
CA ARG A 50 -12.67 3.60 1.22
C ARG A 50 -11.69 3.07 2.27
N GLN A 51 -10.54 3.71 2.44
CA GLN A 51 -9.58 3.27 3.46
C GLN A 51 -10.17 3.43 4.85
N ARG A 52 -10.83 4.54 5.12
CA ARG A 52 -11.46 4.80 6.41
C ARG A 52 -12.57 3.78 6.71
N ARG A 53 -13.35 3.39 5.71
CA ARG A 53 -14.34 2.32 5.86
C ARG A 53 -13.69 0.97 6.13
N ARG A 54 -12.56 0.68 5.48
CA ARG A 54 -11.80 -0.56 5.73
C ARG A 54 -11.29 -0.61 7.17
N TYR A 55 -10.78 0.50 7.70
CA TYR A 55 -10.34 0.55 9.10
C TYR A 55 -11.49 0.20 10.05
N ALA A 56 -12.65 0.78 9.82
CA ALA A 56 -13.84 0.56 10.66
C ALA A 56 -14.36 -0.87 10.53
N ARG A 57 -14.37 -1.42 9.30
CA ARG A 57 -14.97 -2.74 9.03
C ARG A 57 -14.02 -3.89 9.34
N ASN A 58 -12.76 -3.78 8.91
CA ASN A 58 -11.79 -4.88 8.96
C ASN A 58 -10.69 -4.68 10.01
N GLY A 59 -10.52 -3.45 10.50
CA GLY A 59 -9.43 -3.10 11.40
C GLY A 59 -8.11 -2.81 10.69
N PHE A 60 -8.10 -2.82 9.36
CA PHE A 60 -6.91 -2.53 8.55
C PHE A 60 -7.31 -1.98 7.19
N GLY A 61 -6.34 -1.48 6.45
CA GLY A 61 -6.49 -0.93 5.11
C GLY A 61 -5.13 -0.41 4.64
N LEU A 62 -5.13 0.49 3.67
CA LEU A 62 -3.92 1.18 3.28
C LEU A 62 -3.67 2.32 4.28
N TRP A 63 -2.47 2.35 4.85
CA TRP A 63 -2.08 3.33 5.87
C TRP A 63 -1.17 4.39 5.27
N ALA A 64 -1.16 5.58 5.86
CA ALA A 64 -0.20 6.62 5.53
C ALA A 64 1.18 6.20 6.02
N VAL A 65 2.18 6.32 5.16
CA VAL A 65 3.57 6.03 5.48
C VAL A 65 4.28 7.36 5.73
N ILE A 66 4.73 7.58 6.97
CA ILE A 66 5.30 8.84 7.42
C ILE A 66 6.79 8.62 7.68
N LEU A 67 7.63 9.50 7.12
CA LEU A 67 9.06 9.48 7.36
C LEU A 67 9.35 10.13 8.72
N LYS A 68 9.95 9.39 9.64
CA LYS A 68 10.21 9.88 11.02
C LYS A 68 11.07 11.14 11.05
N GLU A 69 12.07 11.20 10.18
CA GLU A 69 13.03 12.30 10.15
C GLU A 69 12.38 13.65 9.84
N THR A 70 11.41 13.69 8.95
CA THR A 70 10.82 14.94 8.45
C THR A 70 9.33 15.08 8.74
N ASP A 71 8.69 14.04 9.25
CA ASP A 71 7.24 13.97 9.47
C ASP A 71 6.42 14.13 8.17
N GLN A 72 7.05 13.87 7.02
CA GLN A 72 6.39 13.94 5.72
C GLN A 72 5.75 12.59 5.37
N MET A 73 4.58 12.64 4.72
CA MET A 73 3.98 11.44 4.14
C MET A 73 4.70 11.10 2.83
N VAL A 74 5.35 9.94 2.80
CA VAL A 74 6.09 9.48 1.62
C VAL A 74 5.25 8.62 0.68
N GLY A 75 4.15 8.07 1.18
CA GLY A 75 3.31 7.20 0.40
C GLY A 75 2.23 6.54 1.23
N GLN A 76 1.69 5.46 0.70
CA GLN A 76 0.75 4.60 1.42
C GLN A 76 1.19 3.15 1.28
N ALA A 77 0.92 2.35 2.30
CA ALA A 77 1.16 0.92 2.30
C ALA A 77 0.24 0.26 3.32
N GLY A 78 -0.16 -0.96 3.08
CA GLY A 78 -1.03 -1.64 4.02
C GLY A 78 -1.52 -2.97 3.52
N LEU A 79 -2.64 -3.37 4.10
CA LEU A 79 -3.26 -4.67 3.87
C LEU A 79 -4.71 -4.45 3.49
N THR A 80 -5.16 -5.16 2.46
CA THR A 80 -6.55 -5.10 2.00
C THR A 80 -7.03 -6.48 1.60
N MET A 81 -8.32 -6.72 1.73
CA MET A 81 -8.94 -7.93 1.19
C MET A 81 -9.25 -7.68 -0.29
N GLN A 82 -8.80 -8.59 -1.15
CA GLN A 82 -9.02 -8.50 -2.58
C GLN A 82 -9.66 -9.77 -3.12
N PRO A 83 -10.58 -9.66 -4.11
CA PRO A 83 -11.15 -10.84 -4.74
C PRO A 83 -10.09 -11.58 -5.56
N TYR A 84 -10.09 -12.90 -5.47
CA TYR A 84 -9.16 -13.74 -6.22
C TYR A 84 -9.73 -15.14 -6.37
N GLN A 85 -9.89 -15.59 -7.62
CA GLN A 85 -10.34 -16.96 -7.95
C GLN A 85 -11.55 -17.44 -7.13
N GLY A 86 -12.60 -16.62 -7.08
CA GLY A 86 -13.85 -16.98 -6.40
C GLY A 86 -13.86 -16.80 -4.90
N GLY A 87 -12.78 -16.33 -4.31
CA GLY A 87 -12.66 -16.05 -2.88
C GLY A 87 -12.00 -14.71 -2.65
N GLU A 88 -11.44 -14.54 -1.45
CA GLU A 88 -10.69 -13.34 -1.10
C GLU A 88 -9.30 -13.71 -0.59
N VAL A 89 -8.34 -12.83 -0.88
CA VAL A 89 -6.96 -12.93 -0.37
C VAL A 89 -6.59 -11.65 0.35
N LEU A 90 -5.70 -11.76 1.32
CA LEU A 90 -5.13 -10.61 2.01
C LEU A 90 -3.92 -10.12 1.21
N GLU A 91 -4.01 -8.89 0.71
CA GLU A 91 -2.99 -8.30 -0.14
C GLU A 91 -2.18 -7.23 0.58
N ILE A 92 -0.86 -7.26 0.39
CA ILE A 92 0.03 -6.15 0.72
C ILE A 92 0.09 -5.22 -0.48
N GLY A 93 -0.31 -3.96 -0.28
CA GLY A 93 -0.25 -2.93 -1.32
C GLY A 93 0.65 -1.78 -0.88
N TYR A 94 1.30 -1.13 -1.84
CA TYR A 94 2.15 0.03 -1.58
C TYR A 94 2.26 0.91 -2.80
N LEU A 95 2.21 2.23 -2.58
CA LEU A 95 2.43 3.27 -3.58
C LEU A 95 3.17 4.41 -2.92
N LEU A 96 4.26 4.86 -3.51
CA LEU A 96 5.05 5.98 -2.98
C LEU A 96 5.02 7.17 -3.93
N LYS A 97 5.12 8.38 -3.37
CA LYS A 97 5.41 9.57 -4.14
C LYS A 97 6.72 9.37 -4.88
N LYS A 98 6.79 9.77 -6.14
CA LYS A 98 7.97 9.57 -7.00
C LYS A 98 9.26 10.09 -6.38
N ARG A 99 9.20 11.26 -5.72
CA ARG A 99 10.39 11.88 -5.11
C ARG A 99 10.99 11.07 -3.95
N PHE A 100 10.30 10.05 -3.49
CA PHE A 100 10.79 9.15 -2.43
C PHE A 100 11.16 7.76 -2.94
N TRP A 101 11.16 7.55 -4.25
CA TRP A 101 11.57 6.27 -4.84
C TRP A 101 13.08 6.02 -4.65
N ASP A 102 13.47 4.75 -4.78
CA ASP A 102 14.87 4.30 -4.78
C ASP A 102 15.61 4.55 -3.47
N ARG A 103 14.88 4.64 -2.36
CA ARG A 103 15.43 4.83 -1.02
C ARG A 103 15.12 3.66 -0.07
N GLY A 104 14.44 2.62 -0.58
CA GLY A 104 14.09 1.44 0.20
C GLY A 104 12.86 1.58 1.07
N TYR A 105 12.11 2.66 0.97
CA TYR A 105 10.92 2.87 1.81
C TYR A 105 9.79 1.89 1.48
N ALA A 106 9.55 1.60 0.20
CA ALA A 106 8.52 0.63 -0.18
C ALA A 106 8.82 -0.75 0.38
N ARG A 107 10.07 -1.19 0.30
CA ARG A 107 10.52 -2.45 0.87
C ARG A 107 10.34 -2.48 2.38
N GLU A 108 10.75 -1.43 3.05
CA GLU A 108 10.66 -1.32 4.51
C GLU A 108 9.21 -1.36 4.97
N ALA A 109 8.33 -0.60 4.31
CA ALA A 109 6.90 -0.57 4.63
C ALA A 109 6.22 -1.91 4.32
N ALA A 110 6.49 -2.49 3.16
CA ALA A 110 5.90 -3.77 2.76
C ALA A 110 6.35 -4.91 3.69
N ALA A 111 7.63 -4.95 4.07
CA ALA A 111 8.14 -5.93 5.02
C ALA A 111 7.45 -5.81 6.38
N ALA A 112 7.21 -4.59 6.84
CA ALA A 112 6.51 -4.33 8.10
C ALA A 112 5.05 -4.79 8.03
N CYS A 113 4.37 -4.54 6.91
CA CYS A 113 3.00 -5.01 6.69
C CYS A 113 2.94 -6.55 6.69
N LYS A 114 3.92 -7.20 6.08
CA LYS A 114 4.02 -8.65 6.06
C LYS A 114 4.15 -9.20 7.49
N ARG A 115 5.07 -8.65 8.28
CA ARG A 115 5.23 -9.05 9.69
C ARG A 115 3.96 -8.80 10.49
N TYR A 116 3.31 -7.66 10.29
CA TYR A 116 2.06 -7.32 10.96
C TYR A 116 0.97 -8.36 10.66
N ALA A 117 0.85 -8.78 9.40
CA ALA A 117 -0.14 -9.79 9.01
C ALA A 117 0.10 -11.13 9.72
N PHE A 118 1.35 -11.60 9.77
CA PHE A 118 1.67 -12.88 10.41
C PHE A 118 1.67 -12.79 11.93
N ASP A 119 2.32 -11.78 12.50
CA ASP A 119 2.57 -11.71 13.94
C ASP A 119 1.41 -11.12 14.72
N THR A 120 0.76 -10.07 14.21
CA THR A 120 -0.32 -9.37 14.89
C THR A 120 -1.69 -9.89 14.48
N MET A 121 -1.94 -10.01 13.17
CA MET A 121 -3.22 -10.48 12.66
C MET A 121 -3.35 -12.01 12.67
N LYS A 122 -2.24 -12.72 12.89
CA LYS A 122 -2.21 -14.20 12.94
C LYS A 122 -2.69 -14.84 11.65
N LYS A 123 -2.44 -14.18 10.50
CA LYS A 123 -2.74 -14.75 9.20
C LYS A 123 -1.66 -15.76 8.82
N ASN A 124 -2.02 -16.74 8.01
CA ASN A 124 -1.09 -17.77 7.52
C ASN A 124 -0.64 -17.54 6.08
N LYS A 125 -1.23 -16.57 5.38
CA LYS A 125 -0.87 -16.26 3.99
C LYS A 125 -1.15 -14.79 3.67
N VAL A 126 -0.23 -14.16 2.95
CA VAL A 126 -0.40 -12.84 2.33
C VAL A 126 0.09 -12.90 0.90
N CYS A 127 -0.41 -12.02 0.05
CA CYS A 127 0.01 -11.93 -1.34
C CYS A 127 0.14 -10.48 -1.79
N SER A 128 0.61 -10.27 -3.02
CA SER A 128 0.52 -9.00 -3.72
C SER A 128 0.08 -9.31 -5.15
N ILE A 129 -0.93 -8.60 -5.62
CA ILE A 129 -1.45 -8.74 -6.98
C ILE A 129 -0.83 -7.62 -7.80
N ILE A 130 0.07 -7.98 -8.71
CA ILE A 130 0.92 -7.02 -9.42
C ILE A 130 0.82 -7.30 -10.92
N LYS A 131 0.69 -6.25 -11.75
CA LYS A 131 0.77 -6.40 -13.21
C LYS A 131 2.14 -6.96 -13.57
N THR A 132 2.19 -7.86 -14.55
CA THR A 132 3.42 -8.56 -14.95
C THR A 132 4.51 -7.63 -15.49
N ASP A 133 4.15 -6.44 -15.97
CA ASP A 133 5.10 -5.44 -16.45
C ASP A 133 5.52 -4.43 -15.36
N ASN A 134 4.94 -4.51 -14.17
CA ASN A 134 5.32 -3.64 -13.05
C ASN A 134 6.51 -4.23 -12.30
N LEU A 135 7.69 -4.10 -12.94
CA LEU A 135 8.93 -4.72 -12.44
C LEU A 135 9.39 -4.15 -11.10
N ALA A 136 9.16 -2.86 -10.86
CA ALA A 136 9.55 -2.23 -9.59
C ALA A 136 8.80 -2.85 -8.41
N SER A 137 7.47 -3.02 -8.52
CA SER A 137 6.66 -3.66 -7.48
C SER A 137 7.00 -5.14 -7.30
N ILE A 138 7.28 -5.85 -8.40
CA ILE A 138 7.69 -7.25 -8.33
C ILE A 138 9.01 -7.38 -7.56
N ARG A 139 9.98 -6.50 -7.83
CA ARG A 139 11.26 -6.50 -7.11
C ARG A 139 11.09 -6.27 -5.61
N VAL A 140 10.20 -5.34 -5.23
CA VAL A 140 9.90 -5.11 -3.82
C VAL A 140 9.32 -6.38 -3.18
N ALA A 141 8.32 -6.99 -3.81
CA ALA A 141 7.70 -8.21 -3.30
C ALA A 141 8.71 -9.34 -3.14
N GLU A 142 9.55 -9.57 -4.15
CA GLU A 142 10.57 -10.62 -4.09
C GLU A 142 11.62 -10.33 -3.02
N SER A 143 11.99 -9.05 -2.82
CA SER A 143 13.00 -8.66 -1.83
C SER A 143 12.58 -8.95 -0.39
N ILE A 144 11.29 -9.08 -0.12
CA ILE A 144 10.75 -9.41 1.20
C ILE A 144 10.35 -10.89 1.29
N GLY A 145 10.76 -11.71 0.33
CA GLY A 145 10.60 -13.16 0.37
C GLY A 145 9.30 -13.68 -0.26
N MET A 146 8.59 -12.86 -0.99
CA MET A 146 7.38 -13.31 -1.70
C MET A 146 7.77 -13.99 -3.01
N LYS A 147 7.02 -15.01 -3.39
CA LYS A 147 7.27 -15.79 -4.60
C LYS A 147 6.09 -15.65 -5.55
N ARG A 148 6.40 -15.68 -6.85
CA ARG A 148 5.36 -15.69 -7.88
C ARG A 148 4.63 -17.02 -7.83
N GLU A 149 3.32 -16.98 -7.63
CA GLU A 149 2.49 -18.17 -7.53
C GLU A 149 1.71 -18.41 -8.82
N ALA A 150 1.17 -17.33 -9.42
CA ALA A 150 0.34 -17.45 -10.61
C ALA A 150 0.42 -16.18 -11.44
N ALA A 151 0.14 -16.30 -12.73
CA ALA A 151 -0.07 -15.16 -13.62
C ALA A 151 -1.36 -15.40 -14.39
N PHE A 152 -2.16 -14.35 -14.55
CA PHE A 152 -3.44 -14.43 -15.27
C PHE A 152 -3.75 -13.07 -15.91
N ILE A 153 -4.69 -13.09 -16.85
CA ILE A 153 -5.20 -11.86 -17.48
C ILE A 153 -6.47 -11.47 -16.73
N ALA A 154 -6.47 -10.24 -16.21
CA ALA A 154 -7.63 -9.71 -15.50
C ALA A 154 -8.47 -8.83 -16.41
#